data_fba05b992c52a92a31c037e80dbb6f21
#
_entry.id   fba05b992c52a92a31c037e80dbb6f21
#
_cell.length_a   1.000
_cell.length_b   1.000
_cell.length_c   1.000
_cell.angle_alpha   90.00
_cell.angle_beta   90.00
_cell.angle_gamma   90.00
#
_symmetry.space_group_name_H-M   'P 1'
#
loop_
_entity.id
_entity.type
_entity.pdbx_description
1 polymer ?
#
loop_
_entity_poly.entity_id
_entity_poly.type
_entity_poly.pdbx_seq_one_letter_code
_entity_poly.pdbx_strand_id
1 'polypeptide(L)'
;IQVSNNEVFASVAGIEIENSRHAIVEHNLVYNNAGGILTFITPGLPIKTTFDVIIRDNFVVDNNHKNFGAPGSIVSGVPSGTGIIVMAAGDGSLEDNNIRGNTNAGIIVADHKSFANITIDPEADPNPDRVSILRNFFANNGYEPIDDVKALMALNLTKQGPDALAIGDGSGSCISNRGAVKTLNMNGWAVCSKTSSRDVVSHLLPEPVPARVMGAMEQHELGPRLYSGVCAGCHAYNVRMIGPPTQIIQVMYADNPQGIADYIANPVRKREDFPAMPPQAHLS
;
A
#
# COMPACT_ATOMS: atom_id res chain seq x y z
N ILE A 1 0.36 -14.35 -4.67
CA ILE A 1 1.23 -13.24 -5.11
C ILE A 1 2.56 -13.39 -4.38
N GLN A 2 3.68 -13.20 -5.08
CA GLN A 2 5.00 -13.14 -4.46
C GLN A 2 5.72 -11.88 -4.91
N VAL A 3 6.23 -11.11 -3.95
CA VAL A 3 7.03 -9.89 -4.16
C VAL A 3 8.34 -10.10 -3.42
N SER A 4 9.42 -10.36 -4.14
CA SER A 4 10.69 -10.71 -3.51
C SER A 4 11.91 -10.17 -4.24
N ASN A 5 12.98 -9.93 -3.48
CA ASN A 5 14.29 -9.51 -3.97
C ASN A 5 14.27 -8.18 -4.76
N ASN A 6 13.40 -7.24 -4.34
CA ASN A 6 13.34 -5.92 -4.94
C ASN A 6 14.06 -4.89 -4.07
N GLU A 7 14.58 -3.86 -4.71
CA GLU A 7 15.02 -2.62 -4.09
C GLU A 7 14.00 -1.53 -4.44
N VAL A 8 13.37 -0.92 -3.41
CA VAL A 8 12.25 0.00 -3.61
C VAL A 8 12.46 1.27 -2.80
N PHE A 9 12.49 2.41 -3.48
CA PHE A 9 12.75 3.71 -2.87
C PHE A 9 12.11 4.87 -3.63
N ALA A 10 12.09 6.05 -3.00
CA ALA A 10 11.60 7.31 -3.56
C ALA A 10 10.12 7.25 -4.04
N SER A 11 9.29 6.50 -3.32
CA SER A 11 7.85 6.37 -3.57
C SER A 11 7.02 6.93 -2.40
N VAL A 12 5.74 7.16 -2.63
CA VAL A 12 4.79 7.44 -1.53
C VAL A 12 4.56 6.17 -0.73
N ALA A 13 4.28 5.07 -1.40
CA ALA A 13 4.26 3.73 -0.82
C ALA A 13 5.29 2.88 -1.56
N GLY A 14 6.15 2.21 -0.83
CA GLY A 14 7.19 1.39 -1.44
C GLY A 14 6.61 0.14 -2.09
N ILE A 15 5.98 -0.73 -1.30
CA ILE A 15 5.28 -1.93 -1.78
C ILE A 15 3.84 -1.86 -1.29
N GLU A 16 2.89 -2.08 -2.19
CA GLU A 16 1.47 -2.11 -1.87
C GLU A 16 0.85 -3.47 -2.20
N ILE A 17 0.17 -4.05 -1.22
CA ILE A 17 -0.68 -5.24 -1.36
C ILE A 17 -2.12 -4.78 -1.10
N GLU A 18 -2.79 -4.41 -2.16
CA GLU A 18 -4.11 -3.81 -2.15
C GLU A 18 -5.17 -4.81 -2.61
N ASN A 19 -6.29 -4.93 -1.91
CA ASN A 19 -7.44 -5.79 -2.24
C ASN A 19 -7.02 -7.18 -2.77
N SER A 20 -6.05 -7.78 -2.09
CA SER A 20 -5.36 -8.99 -2.53
C SER A 20 -5.35 -10.06 -1.45
N ARG A 21 -5.15 -11.30 -1.87
CA ARG A 21 -5.15 -12.48 -0.99
C ARG A 21 -3.92 -13.33 -1.25
N HIS A 22 -3.45 -14.02 -0.21
CA HIS A 22 -2.36 -15.00 -0.30
C HIS A 22 -1.10 -14.38 -0.93
N ALA A 23 -0.61 -13.30 -0.34
CA ALA A 23 0.58 -12.62 -0.78
C ALA A 23 1.76 -12.88 0.16
N ILE A 24 2.94 -13.05 -0.41
CA ILE A 24 4.21 -13.13 0.33
C ILE A 24 5.10 -11.99 -0.16
N VAL A 25 5.51 -11.14 0.78
CA VAL A 25 6.45 -10.03 0.56
C VAL A 25 7.71 -10.33 1.36
N GLU A 26 8.80 -10.71 0.70
CA GLU A 26 9.99 -11.19 1.38
C GLU A 26 11.29 -10.78 0.69
N HIS A 27 12.38 -10.67 1.48
CA HIS A 27 13.73 -10.39 0.99
C HIS A 27 13.83 -9.08 0.18
N ASN A 28 12.99 -8.08 0.46
CA ASN A 28 13.06 -6.79 -0.19
C ASN A 28 13.85 -5.79 0.66
N LEU A 29 14.51 -4.85 -0.01
CA LEU A 29 15.08 -3.65 0.59
C LEU A 29 14.16 -2.45 0.27
N VAL A 30 13.52 -1.90 1.29
CA VAL A 30 12.51 -0.85 1.16
C VAL A 30 12.92 0.34 2.01
N TYR A 31 13.33 1.44 1.37
CA TYR A 31 13.88 2.59 2.08
C TYR A 31 13.57 3.91 1.38
N ASN A 32 13.66 5.02 2.12
CA ASN A 32 13.44 6.37 1.57
C ASN A 32 12.12 6.53 0.81
N ASN A 33 11.05 5.85 1.28
CA ASN A 33 9.68 6.07 0.85
C ASN A 33 8.95 6.90 1.91
N ALA A 34 7.73 7.39 1.65
CA ALA A 34 6.92 7.97 2.71
C ALA A 34 6.36 6.87 3.63
N GLY A 35 5.81 5.79 3.08
CA GLY A 35 5.52 4.54 3.76
C GLY A 35 6.26 3.39 3.10
N GLY A 36 6.76 2.43 3.87
CA GLY A 36 7.57 1.33 3.34
C GLY A 36 6.71 0.25 2.67
N ILE A 37 6.11 -0.64 3.43
CA ILE A 37 5.26 -1.74 2.93
C ILE A 37 3.85 -1.54 3.45
N LEU A 38 2.86 -1.53 2.56
CA LEU A 38 1.46 -1.33 2.87
C LEU A 38 0.63 -2.54 2.47
N THR A 39 -0.24 -3.00 3.36
CA THR A 39 -1.27 -4.00 3.06
C THR A 39 -2.61 -3.44 3.50
N PHE A 40 -3.55 -3.31 2.58
CA PHE A 40 -4.79 -2.57 2.85
C PHE A 40 -5.92 -2.93 1.91
N ILE A 41 -7.12 -2.47 2.25
CA ILE A 41 -8.29 -2.49 1.39
C ILE A 41 -8.57 -1.07 0.89
N THR A 42 -8.70 -0.90 -0.42
CA THR A 42 -9.31 0.31 -1.00
C THR A 42 -10.81 0.10 -1.13
N PRO A 43 -11.62 0.96 -0.52
CA PRO A 43 -13.08 0.88 -0.62
C PRO A 43 -13.58 1.03 -2.07
N GLY A 44 -14.69 0.35 -2.37
CA GLY A 44 -15.34 0.47 -3.68
C GLY A 44 -14.77 -0.41 -4.78
N LEU A 45 -13.64 -1.09 -4.57
CA LEU A 45 -13.09 -2.04 -5.55
C LEU A 45 -13.90 -3.36 -5.58
N PRO A 46 -13.86 -4.12 -6.70
CA PRO A 46 -14.59 -5.38 -6.83
C PRO A 46 -14.18 -6.44 -5.79
N ILE A 47 -12.88 -6.52 -5.47
CA ILE A 47 -12.39 -7.40 -4.40
C ILE A 47 -12.48 -6.63 -3.09
N LYS A 48 -13.24 -7.15 -2.13
CA LYS A 48 -13.60 -6.50 -0.87
C LYS A 48 -12.71 -6.89 0.31
N THR A 49 -11.62 -7.60 0.06
CA THR A 49 -10.79 -8.15 1.12
C THR A 49 -9.30 -8.08 0.79
N THR A 50 -8.51 -7.84 1.83
CA THR A 50 -7.08 -8.14 1.85
C THR A 50 -6.84 -9.04 3.04
N PHE A 51 -6.35 -10.25 2.82
CA PHE A 51 -6.05 -11.18 3.90
C PHE A 51 -4.98 -12.20 3.52
N ASP A 52 -4.41 -12.86 4.55
CA ASP A 52 -3.35 -13.85 4.43
C ASP A 52 -2.15 -13.28 3.67
N VAL A 53 -1.70 -12.11 4.14
CA VAL A 53 -0.48 -11.45 3.65
C VAL A 53 0.65 -11.72 4.62
N ILE A 54 1.72 -12.30 4.12
CA ILE A 54 2.93 -12.59 4.86
C ILE A 54 4.01 -11.57 4.46
N ILE A 55 4.46 -10.76 5.39
CA ILE A 55 5.56 -9.80 5.21
C ILE A 55 6.72 -10.27 6.07
N ARG A 56 7.79 -10.80 5.44
CA ARG A 56 8.89 -11.40 6.19
C ARG A 56 10.26 -11.17 5.56
N ASP A 57 11.29 -11.25 6.41
CA ASP A 57 12.69 -11.18 5.97
C ASP A 57 13.00 -9.93 5.11
N ASN A 58 12.30 -8.81 5.32
CA ASN A 58 12.54 -7.56 4.60
C ASN A 58 13.42 -6.60 5.43
N PHE A 59 14.16 -5.75 4.74
CA PHE A 59 14.78 -4.55 5.31
C PHE A 59 13.87 -3.35 5.02
N VAL A 60 13.25 -2.80 6.05
CA VAL A 60 12.29 -1.69 5.98
C VAL A 60 12.89 -0.51 6.75
N VAL A 61 13.70 0.29 6.07
CA VAL A 61 14.67 1.17 6.70
C VAL A 61 14.48 2.62 6.25
N ASP A 62 14.48 3.56 7.21
CA ASP A 62 14.51 5.00 6.91
C ASP A 62 13.46 5.46 5.87
N ASN A 63 12.22 4.97 5.97
CA ASN A 63 11.13 5.38 5.08
C ASN A 63 10.58 6.75 5.52
N ASN A 64 11.39 7.78 5.36
CA ASN A 64 11.18 9.12 5.89
C ASN A 64 10.94 10.17 4.80
N HIS A 65 10.71 9.75 3.55
CA HIS A 65 10.43 10.70 2.48
C HIS A 65 9.13 11.45 2.77
N LYS A 66 9.11 12.73 2.46
CA LYS A 66 7.86 13.51 2.56
C LYS A 66 6.82 12.93 1.59
N ASN A 67 5.60 12.73 2.05
CA ASN A 67 4.51 12.30 1.17
C ASN A 67 4.26 13.35 0.08
N PHE A 68 4.34 12.92 -1.17
CA PHE A 68 4.09 13.73 -2.36
C PHE A 68 2.90 13.21 -3.18
N GLY A 69 2.08 12.32 -2.59
CA GLY A 69 0.84 11.83 -3.20
C GLY A 69 -0.07 12.97 -3.61
N ALA A 70 -0.72 12.83 -4.75
CA ALA A 70 -1.63 13.84 -5.27
C ALA A 70 -2.77 14.08 -4.26
N PRO A 71 -3.06 15.33 -3.89
CA PRO A 71 -4.16 15.63 -2.97
C PRO A 71 -5.47 14.98 -3.40
N GLY A 72 -6.16 14.29 -2.47
CA GLY A 72 -7.39 13.56 -2.72
C GLY A 72 -7.20 12.12 -3.21
N SER A 73 -5.98 11.66 -3.48
CA SER A 73 -5.69 10.24 -3.66
C SER A 73 -5.59 9.53 -2.30
N ILE A 74 -5.88 8.22 -2.26
CA ILE A 74 -5.78 7.42 -1.02
C ILE A 74 -4.35 7.48 -0.47
N VAL A 75 -3.36 7.36 -1.34
CA VAL A 75 -1.94 7.38 -0.95
C VAL A 75 -1.48 8.74 -0.39
N SER A 76 -2.23 9.84 -0.64
CA SER A 76 -1.92 11.14 0.01
C SER A 76 -2.14 11.12 1.52
N GLY A 77 -2.88 10.13 2.03
CA GLY A 77 -3.09 9.89 3.46
C GLY A 77 -2.03 9.02 4.11
N VAL A 78 -1.07 8.47 3.37
CA VAL A 78 0.00 7.64 3.94
C VAL A 78 0.89 8.50 4.86
N PRO A 79 0.99 8.16 6.15
CA PRO A 79 1.80 8.91 7.09
C PRO A 79 3.29 8.71 6.80
N SER A 80 3.99 9.80 6.49
CA SER A 80 5.44 9.76 6.27
C SER A 80 6.17 9.24 7.51
N GLY A 81 7.27 8.53 7.29
CA GLY A 81 8.06 7.99 8.39
C GLY A 81 7.54 6.65 8.93
N THR A 82 6.72 5.93 8.18
CA THR A 82 6.16 4.66 8.64
C THR A 82 6.79 3.48 7.89
N GLY A 83 7.23 2.47 8.63
CA GLY A 83 7.84 1.28 8.04
C GLY A 83 6.82 0.37 7.38
N ILE A 84 5.90 -0.22 8.14
CA ILE A 84 4.85 -1.14 7.63
C ILE A 84 3.48 -0.63 8.08
N ILE A 85 2.50 -0.66 7.17
CA ILE A 85 1.11 -0.32 7.46
C ILE A 85 0.23 -1.52 7.12
N VAL A 86 -0.61 -1.94 8.09
CA VAL A 86 -1.69 -2.90 7.91
C VAL A 86 -2.99 -2.18 8.17
N MET A 87 -3.80 -1.94 7.13
CA MET A 87 -5.06 -1.19 7.26
C MET A 87 -6.23 -2.01 6.74
N ALA A 88 -7.13 -2.39 7.66
CA ALA A 88 -8.29 -3.23 7.35
C ALA A 88 -7.94 -4.57 6.64
N ALA A 89 -6.72 -5.07 6.82
CA ALA A 89 -6.26 -6.34 6.26
C ALA A 89 -6.15 -7.40 7.36
N GLY A 90 -6.81 -8.52 7.17
CA GLY A 90 -6.91 -9.60 8.16
C GLY A 90 -5.91 -10.74 7.93
N ASP A 91 -5.75 -11.59 8.95
CA ASP A 91 -4.92 -12.81 8.91
C ASP A 91 -3.47 -12.58 8.48
N GLY A 92 -2.94 -11.36 8.69
CA GLY A 92 -1.59 -10.98 8.30
C GLY A 92 -0.52 -11.53 9.24
N SER A 93 0.66 -11.83 8.69
CA SER A 93 1.85 -12.17 9.46
C SER A 93 3.02 -11.26 9.10
N LEU A 94 3.53 -10.53 10.09
CA LEU A 94 4.68 -9.63 9.97
C LEU A 94 5.81 -10.28 10.77
N GLU A 95 6.82 -10.89 10.14
CA GLU A 95 7.82 -11.66 10.86
C GLU A 95 9.25 -11.50 10.32
N ASP A 96 10.20 -11.59 11.21
CA ASP A 96 11.65 -11.59 10.90
C ASP A 96 12.10 -10.40 10.04
N ASN A 97 11.35 -9.29 10.00
CA ASN A 97 11.75 -8.09 9.29
C ASN A 97 12.73 -7.26 10.12
N ASN A 98 13.64 -6.57 9.45
CA ASN A 98 14.50 -5.55 10.04
C ASN A 98 13.86 -4.18 9.80
N ILE A 99 13.22 -3.62 10.83
CA ILE A 99 12.44 -2.38 10.76
C ILE A 99 13.13 -1.31 11.60
N ARG A 100 13.74 -0.33 10.96
CA ARG A 100 14.54 0.66 11.68
C ARG A 100 14.55 2.03 11.05
N GLY A 101 14.78 3.04 11.90
CA GLY A 101 14.99 4.42 11.45
C GLY A 101 13.75 5.10 10.85
N ASN A 102 12.56 4.52 11.02
CA ASN A 102 11.32 5.13 10.53
C ASN A 102 10.82 6.16 11.55
N THR A 103 10.76 7.44 11.16
CA THR A 103 10.53 8.57 12.07
C THR A 103 9.21 8.49 12.83
N ASN A 104 8.14 8.03 12.18
CA ASN A 104 6.80 8.00 12.74
C ASN A 104 6.52 6.74 13.55
N ALA A 105 6.68 5.58 12.95
CA ALA A 105 6.47 4.28 13.57
C ALA A 105 7.11 3.16 12.77
N GLY A 106 7.50 2.06 13.44
CA GLY A 106 7.94 0.85 12.75
C GLY A 106 6.79 0.14 12.05
N ILE A 107 5.72 -0.17 12.78
CA ILE A 107 4.49 -0.81 12.29
C ILE A 107 3.27 -0.02 12.76
N ILE A 108 2.30 0.19 11.87
CA ILE A 108 0.95 0.67 12.18
C ILE A 108 -0.05 -0.39 11.77
N VAL A 109 -0.93 -0.80 12.68
CA VAL A 109 -2.09 -1.65 12.40
C VAL A 109 -3.35 -0.83 12.68
N ALA A 110 -4.20 -0.62 11.68
CA ALA A 110 -5.30 0.33 11.79
C ALA A 110 -6.58 -0.14 11.07
N ASP A 111 -7.72 0.30 11.56
CA ASP A 111 -9.00 0.14 10.88
C ASP A 111 -9.28 1.30 9.90
N HIS A 112 -10.28 1.14 9.04
CA HIS A 112 -10.72 2.20 8.15
C HIS A 112 -11.41 3.37 8.86
N LYS A 113 -12.10 3.11 9.97
CA LYS A 113 -12.90 4.12 10.67
C LYS A 113 -12.03 5.21 11.30
N SER A 114 -10.77 4.88 11.56
CA SER A 114 -9.80 5.79 12.17
C SER A 114 -9.20 6.80 11.19
N PHE A 115 -9.51 6.70 9.90
CA PHE A 115 -8.99 7.60 8.86
C PHE A 115 -10.14 8.42 8.24
N ALA A 116 -10.18 9.71 8.50
CA ALA A 116 -11.26 10.61 8.07
C ALA A 116 -11.41 10.75 6.53
N ASN A 117 -10.37 10.43 5.78
CA ASN A 117 -10.35 10.52 4.31
C ASN A 117 -10.75 9.23 3.61
N ILE A 118 -11.07 8.16 4.35
CA ILE A 118 -11.47 6.88 3.79
C ILE A 118 -12.99 6.72 3.88
N THR A 119 -13.63 6.53 2.73
CA THR A 119 -15.05 6.19 2.67
C THR A 119 -15.21 4.73 3.09
N ILE A 120 -16.07 4.46 4.07
CA ILE A 120 -16.35 3.07 4.51
C ILE A 120 -17.13 2.36 3.43
N ASP A 121 -16.65 1.21 2.98
CA ASP A 121 -17.34 0.29 2.08
C ASP A 121 -18.17 -0.69 2.95
N PRO A 122 -19.51 -0.69 2.85
CA PRO A 122 -20.33 -1.57 3.66
C PRO A 122 -20.18 -3.07 3.34
N GLU A 123 -19.58 -3.40 2.20
CA GLU A 123 -19.31 -4.78 1.78
C GLU A 123 -17.91 -5.28 2.16
N ALA A 124 -17.06 -4.41 2.72
CA ALA A 124 -15.70 -4.76 3.14
C ALA A 124 -15.60 -4.76 4.68
N ASP A 125 -14.81 -5.68 5.23
CA ASP A 125 -14.47 -5.63 6.65
C ASP A 125 -13.51 -4.45 6.90
N PRO A 126 -13.90 -3.46 7.72
CA PRO A 126 -13.04 -2.32 7.99
C PRO A 126 -11.93 -2.60 9.00
N ASN A 127 -11.87 -3.78 9.60
CA ASN A 127 -11.00 -4.09 10.73
C ASN A 127 -9.79 -4.95 10.33
N PRO A 128 -8.60 -4.70 10.90
CA PRO A 128 -7.42 -5.54 10.72
C PRO A 128 -7.41 -6.67 11.74
N ASP A 129 -8.15 -7.74 11.49
CA ASP A 129 -8.29 -8.86 12.42
C ASP A 129 -7.17 -9.89 12.29
N ARG A 130 -6.81 -10.54 13.40
CA ARG A 130 -5.87 -11.68 13.46
C ARG A 130 -4.50 -11.40 12.86
N VAL A 131 -3.98 -10.20 13.07
CA VAL A 131 -2.62 -9.81 12.67
C VAL A 131 -1.62 -10.36 13.68
N SER A 132 -0.57 -11.01 13.19
CA SER A 132 0.52 -11.58 13.99
C SER A 132 1.83 -10.81 13.76
N ILE A 133 2.39 -10.22 14.80
CA ILE A 133 3.71 -9.55 14.76
C ILE A 133 4.73 -10.45 15.46
N LEU A 134 5.63 -11.07 14.67
CA LEU A 134 6.49 -12.16 15.11
C LEU A 134 7.96 -11.81 14.89
N ARG A 135 8.77 -11.84 15.93
CA ARG A 135 10.25 -11.79 15.87
C ARG A 135 10.87 -10.71 14.97
N ASN A 136 10.19 -9.60 14.74
CA ASN A 136 10.79 -8.49 14.02
C ASN A 136 11.91 -7.85 14.86
N PHE A 137 12.95 -7.41 14.19
CA PHE A 137 13.98 -6.56 14.78
C PHE A 137 13.58 -5.09 14.61
N PHE A 138 13.49 -4.37 15.72
CA PHE A 138 13.18 -2.96 15.76
C PHE A 138 14.36 -2.15 16.28
N ALA A 139 14.70 -1.06 15.61
CA ALA A 139 15.70 -0.12 16.09
C ALA A 139 15.37 1.30 15.65
N ASN A 140 15.41 2.22 16.60
CA ASN A 140 15.32 3.65 16.33
C ASN A 140 14.08 4.07 15.51
N ASN A 141 12.90 3.46 15.77
CA ASN A 141 11.65 3.90 15.17
C ASN A 141 10.92 4.88 16.10
N GLY A 142 10.01 5.69 15.53
CA GLY A 142 9.16 6.58 16.28
C GLY A 142 9.89 7.73 16.98
N TYR A 143 11.05 8.15 16.48
CA TYR A 143 11.82 9.21 17.15
C TYR A 143 11.32 10.62 16.80
N GLU A 144 10.55 10.78 15.73
CA GLU A 144 9.88 12.02 15.34
C GLU A 144 8.48 11.74 14.78
N PRO A 145 7.53 11.29 15.64
CA PRO A 145 6.20 10.92 15.18
C PRO A 145 5.41 12.12 14.65
N ILE A 146 4.45 11.85 13.75
CA ILE A 146 3.46 12.84 13.31
C ILE A 146 2.53 13.23 14.46
N ASP A 147 1.80 14.34 14.31
CA ASP A 147 1.01 14.92 15.40
C ASP A 147 -0.12 13.98 15.88
N ASP A 148 -0.72 13.19 15.01
CA ASP A 148 -1.74 12.21 15.41
C ASP A 148 -1.14 11.12 16.32
N VAL A 149 0.05 10.64 16.01
CA VAL A 149 0.76 9.66 16.85
C VAL A 149 1.21 10.31 18.16
N LYS A 150 1.68 11.56 18.14
CA LYS A 150 1.99 12.32 19.37
C LYS A 150 0.75 12.49 20.26
N ALA A 151 -0.42 12.75 19.69
CA ALA A 151 -1.67 12.82 20.43
C ALA A 151 -2.01 11.48 21.12
N LEU A 152 -1.87 10.36 20.41
CA LEU A 152 -2.03 9.01 20.99
C LEU A 152 -1.01 8.73 22.08
N MET A 153 0.24 9.15 21.92
CA MET A 153 1.28 9.02 22.94
C MET A 153 0.91 9.81 24.19
N ALA A 154 0.38 11.01 24.05
CA ALA A 154 -0.07 11.83 25.18
C ALA A 154 -1.24 11.19 25.92
N LEU A 155 -2.22 10.63 25.22
CA LEU A 155 -3.34 9.88 25.81
C LEU A 155 -2.89 8.64 26.57
N ASN A 156 -1.81 7.98 26.14
CA ASN A 156 -1.22 6.81 26.77
C ASN A 156 -0.10 7.15 27.78
N LEU A 157 0.10 8.42 28.08
CA LEU A 157 1.12 8.93 29.02
C LEU A 157 2.54 8.40 28.73
N THR A 158 2.87 8.19 27.45
CA THR A 158 4.19 7.76 27.01
C THR A 158 4.96 8.87 26.30
N LYS A 159 6.28 8.89 26.49
CA LYS A 159 7.20 9.80 25.78
C LYS A 159 8.00 9.09 24.70
N GLN A 160 7.90 7.78 24.62
CA GLN A 160 8.64 6.99 23.64
C GLN A 160 7.75 6.72 22.43
N GLY A 161 8.21 7.09 21.25
CA GLY A 161 7.52 6.79 20.02
C GLY A 161 7.56 5.28 19.69
N PRO A 162 6.56 4.79 18.98
CA PRO A 162 6.30 3.36 18.88
C PRO A 162 7.18 2.65 17.84
N ASP A 163 7.61 1.43 18.16
CA ASP A 163 8.01 0.44 17.18
C ASP A 163 6.78 -0.19 16.51
N ALA A 164 5.71 -0.40 17.28
CA ALA A 164 4.44 -0.89 16.79
C ALA A 164 3.26 -0.18 17.48
N LEU A 165 2.25 0.21 16.71
CA LEU A 165 1.04 0.81 17.26
C LEU A 165 -0.22 0.25 16.60
N ALA A 166 -1.33 0.26 17.37
CA ALA A 166 -2.66 -0.09 16.88
C ALA A 166 -3.60 1.12 16.97
N ILE A 167 -4.44 1.33 15.95
CA ILE A 167 -5.42 2.40 15.88
C ILE A 167 -6.78 1.80 15.50
N GLY A 168 -7.81 2.12 16.31
CA GLY A 168 -9.17 1.65 16.09
C GLY A 168 -9.40 0.21 16.51
N ASP A 169 -10.37 -0.44 15.86
CA ASP A 169 -10.84 -1.78 16.20
C ASP A 169 -10.07 -2.86 15.43
N GLY A 170 -9.90 -4.00 16.06
CA GLY A 170 -9.33 -5.21 15.48
C GLY A 170 -9.31 -6.31 16.55
N SER A 171 -9.50 -7.55 16.17
CA SER A 171 -9.60 -8.67 17.09
C SER A 171 -8.65 -9.82 16.77
N GLY A 172 -8.34 -10.64 17.77
CA GLY A 172 -7.55 -11.86 17.59
C GLY A 172 -6.08 -11.64 17.20
N SER A 173 -5.59 -10.40 17.26
CA SER A 173 -4.22 -10.05 16.94
C SER A 173 -3.26 -10.33 18.09
N CYS A 174 -1.99 -10.60 17.77
CA CYS A 174 -0.98 -10.94 18.73
C CYS A 174 0.41 -10.38 18.39
N ILE A 175 1.24 -10.25 19.39
CA ILE A 175 2.64 -9.83 19.26
C ILE A 175 3.56 -10.72 20.08
N SER A 176 4.65 -11.18 19.49
CA SER A 176 5.72 -11.85 20.20
C SER A 176 6.71 -10.84 20.80
N ASN A 177 7.40 -11.23 21.87
CA ASN A 177 8.44 -10.41 22.53
C ASN A 177 7.98 -9.00 22.94
N ARG A 178 6.74 -8.85 23.37
CA ARG A 178 6.12 -7.57 23.74
C ARG A 178 6.97 -6.72 24.69
N GLY A 179 7.70 -7.33 25.59
CA GLY A 179 8.56 -6.62 26.55
C GLY A 179 9.79 -5.93 25.94
N ALA A 180 10.17 -6.31 24.71
CA ALA A 180 11.31 -5.74 23.99
C ALA A 180 10.89 -4.75 22.89
N VAL A 181 9.58 -4.58 22.64
CA VAL A 181 9.03 -3.73 21.59
C VAL A 181 8.31 -2.54 22.21
N LYS A 182 8.60 -1.34 21.77
CA LYS A 182 7.87 -0.13 22.19
C LYS A 182 6.49 -0.12 21.53
N THR A 183 5.49 -0.60 22.26
CA THR A 183 4.11 -0.69 21.75
C THR A 183 3.27 0.49 22.20
N LEU A 184 2.38 0.97 21.34
CA LEU A 184 1.41 2.01 21.63
C LEU A 184 0.00 1.51 21.31
N ASN A 185 -0.95 1.68 22.25
CA ASN A 185 -2.36 1.30 22.13
C ASN A 185 -2.59 -0.19 21.77
N MET A 186 -1.69 -1.07 22.20
CA MET A 186 -1.77 -2.53 21.95
C MET A 186 -2.05 -3.33 23.23
N ASN A 187 -2.68 -2.72 24.25
CA ASN A 187 -2.87 -3.37 25.56
C ASN A 187 -3.75 -4.63 25.49
N GLY A 188 -4.69 -4.69 24.54
CA GLY A 188 -5.58 -5.83 24.31
C GLY A 188 -4.98 -6.96 23.45
N TRP A 189 -3.78 -6.79 22.91
CA TRP A 189 -3.16 -7.79 22.06
C TRP A 189 -2.62 -8.98 22.87
N ALA A 190 -2.87 -10.19 22.36
CA ALA A 190 -2.36 -11.40 22.98
C ALA A 190 -0.85 -11.60 22.74
N VAL A 191 -0.23 -12.48 23.52
CA VAL A 191 1.07 -13.04 23.13
C VAL A 191 0.84 -14.11 22.09
N CYS A 192 1.59 -14.06 20.97
CA CYS A 192 1.41 -15.03 19.90
C CYS A 192 1.75 -16.45 20.34
N SER A 193 0.83 -17.37 20.10
CA SER A 193 1.08 -18.81 20.20
C SER A 193 1.73 -19.38 18.94
N LYS A 194 1.50 -18.74 17.79
CA LYS A 194 2.13 -19.06 16.50
C LYS A 194 3.59 -18.63 16.51
N THR A 195 4.47 -19.48 16.06
CA THR A 195 5.92 -19.22 16.08
C THR A 195 6.48 -18.77 14.74
N SER A 196 5.86 -19.15 13.62
CA SER A 196 6.28 -18.77 12.28
C SER A 196 5.17 -18.97 11.26
N SER A 197 5.16 -18.15 10.20
CA SER A 197 4.33 -18.36 9.01
C SER A 197 4.89 -19.42 8.06
N ARG A 198 6.13 -19.87 8.29
CA ARG A 198 6.81 -20.84 7.41
C ARG A 198 6.10 -22.21 7.37
N ASP A 199 5.30 -22.48 8.40
CA ASP A 199 4.47 -23.69 8.46
C ASP A 199 3.18 -23.60 7.62
N VAL A 200 2.90 -22.47 7.00
CA VAL A 200 1.68 -22.16 6.23
C VAL A 200 1.93 -22.18 4.71
N VAL A 201 2.90 -22.95 4.24
CA VAL A 201 3.25 -23.07 2.80
C VAL A 201 2.14 -23.75 1.97
N SER A 202 1.03 -24.14 2.56
CA SER A 202 -0.07 -24.86 1.91
C SER A 202 -0.86 -24.06 0.86
N HIS A 203 -0.62 -22.74 0.73
CA HIS A 203 -1.34 -21.89 -0.22
C HIS A 203 -0.56 -21.57 -1.50
N LEU A 204 0.69 -21.98 -1.61
CA LEU A 204 1.39 -21.89 -2.88
C LEU A 204 0.78 -22.90 -3.84
N LEU A 205 0.41 -22.47 -5.04
CA LEU A 205 -0.01 -23.37 -6.10
C LEU A 205 1.09 -24.43 -6.27
N PRO A 206 0.76 -25.74 -6.25
CA PRO A 206 1.74 -26.82 -6.36
C PRO A 206 2.54 -26.75 -7.66
N GLU A 207 1.99 -26.13 -8.68
CA GLU A 207 2.65 -25.87 -9.95
C GLU A 207 2.44 -24.39 -10.33
N PRO A 208 3.51 -23.63 -10.66
CA PRO A 208 3.34 -22.29 -11.18
C PRO A 208 2.57 -22.38 -12.51
N VAL A 209 1.51 -21.59 -12.64
CA VAL A 209 0.83 -21.45 -13.92
C VAL A 209 1.88 -20.99 -14.93
N PRO A 210 2.10 -21.73 -16.03
CA PRO A 210 3.09 -21.34 -17.01
C PRO A 210 2.76 -19.93 -17.52
N ALA A 211 3.80 -19.11 -17.67
CA ALA A 211 3.64 -17.76 -18.21
C ALA A 211 2.87 -17.86 -19.53
N ARG A 212 1.77 -17.14 -19.63
CA ARG A 212 0.99 -17.08 -20.86
C ARG A 212 1.91 -16.58 -21.98
N VAL A 213 2.22 -17.45 -22.93
CA VAL A 213 2.92 -17.01 -24.14
C VAL A 213 1.97 -16.06 -24.86
N MET A 214 2.30 -14.77 -24.83
CA MET A 214 1.58 -13.78 -25.61
C MET A 214 1.89 -14.02 -27.07
N GLY A 215 0.91 -14.55 -27.82
CA GLY A 215 0.97 -14.54 -29.28
C GLY A 215 1.07 -13.10 -29.80
N ALA A 216 1.49 -12.93 -31.05
CA ALA A 216 1.43 -11.63 -31.70
C ALA A 216 0.01 -11.07 -31.54
N MET A 217 -0.11 -9.91 -30.85
CA MET A 217 -1.40 -9.25 -30.67
C MET A 217 -1.83 -8.61 -31.98
N GLU A 218 -3.09 -8.81 -32.31
CA GLU A 218 -3.73 -8.03 -33.37
C GLU A 218 -3.70 -6.54 -32.96
N GLN A 219 -3.45 -5.66 -33.94
CA GLN A 219 -3.29 -4.22 -33.69
C GLN A 219 -4.52 -3.58 -32.99
N HIS A 220 -5.71 -4.13 -33.23
CA HIS A 220 -6.95 -3.66 -32.58
C HIS A 220 -7.08 -4.06 -31.10
N GLU A 221 -6.35 -5.07 -30.63
CA GLU A 221 -6.33 -5.49 -29.22
C GLU A 221 -5.31 -4.69 -28.39
N LEU A 222 -4.32 -4.09 -29.05
CA LEU A 222 -3.24 -3.37 -28.36
C LEU A 222 -3.76 -2.13 -27.64
N GLY A 223 -4.61 -1.33 -28.26
CA GLY A 223 -5.16 -0.10 -27.70
C GLY A 223 -5.90 -0.30 -26.37
N PRO A 224 -6.89 -1.21 -26.28
CA PRO A 224 -7.57 -1.53 -25.02
C PRO A 224 -6.63 -2.00 -23.92
N ARG A 225 -5.60 -2.78 -24.23
CA ARG A 225 -4.62 -3.26 -23.27
C ARG A 225 -3.71 -2.15 -22.76
N LEU A 226 -3.22 -1.29 -23.65
CA LEU A 226 -2.42 -0.12 -23.27
C LEU A 226 -3.25 0.84 -22.42
N TYR A 227 -4.52 1.08 -22.81
CA TYR A 227 -5.42 1.88 -21.98
C TYR A 227 -5.59 1.28 -20.57
N SER A 228 -5.90 0.00 -20.47
CA SER A 228 -6.12 -0.66 -19.18
C SER A 228 -4.85 -0.72 -18.34
N GLY A 229 -3.68 -0.92 -18.96
CA GLY A 229 -2.41 -1.07 -18.26
C GLY A 229 -1.74 0.25 -17.87
N VAL A 230 -2.00 1.33 -18.62
CA VAL A 230 -1.25 2.60 -18.44
C VAL A 230 -2.18 3.77 -18.12
N CYS A 231 -3.34 3.86 -18.75
CA CYS A 231 -4.18 5.06 -18.72
C CYS A 231 -5.30 4.99 -17.68
N ALA A 232 -5.86 3.79 -17.45
CA ALA A 232 -7.05 3.59 -16.62
C ALA A 232 -6.84 3.95 -15.14
N GLY A 233 -5.60 3.93 -14.66
CA GLY A 233 -5.26 4.37 -13.30
C GLY A 233 -5.50 5.87 -13.05
N CYS A 234 -5.46 6.68 -14.14
CA CYS A 234 -5.68 8.12 -14.04
C CYS A 234 -6.94 8.60 -14.75
N HIS A 235 -7.47 7.83 -15.70
CA HIS A 235 -8.60 8.19 -16.55
C HIS A 235 -9.69 7.12 -16.49
N ALA A 236 -10.86 7.45 -15.98
CA ALA A 236 -12.07 6.64 -16.15
C ALA A 236 -12.85 7.09 -17.40
N TYR A 237 -13.81 6.27 -17.84
CA TYR A 237 -14.59 6.55 -19.04
C TYR A 237 -15.47 7.79 -18.87
N ASN A 238 -16.30 7.84 -17.84
CA ASN A 238 -17.36 8.83 -17.65
C ASN A 238 -17.27 9.65 -16.37
N VAL A 239 -16.27 9.42 -15.53
CA VAL A 239 -16.07 10.16 -14.28
C VAL A 239 -14.71 10.81 -14.24
N ARG A 240 -14.62 11.94 -13.55
CA ARG A 240 -13.34 12.60 -13.28
C ARG A 240 -12.56 11.78 -12.25
N MET A 241 -11.34 11.45 -12.60
CA MET A 241 -10.33 10.91 -11.68
C MET A 241 -9.17 11.91 -11.53
N ILE A 242 -7.93 11.44 -11.58
CA ILE A 242 -6.74 12.31 -11.64
C ILE A 242 -6.76 13.12 -12.94
N GLY A 243 -7.07 12.45 -14.06
CA GLY A 243 -7.27 13.07 -15.37
C GLY A 243 -8.75 13.26 -15.74
N PRO A 244 -9.03 13.92 -16.85
CA PRO A 244 -10.39 14.07 -17.37
C PRO A 244 -10.97 12.72 -17.82
N PRO A 245 -12.32 12.58 -17.84
CA PRO A 245 -12.99 11.42 -18.41
C PRO A 245 -12.59 11.18 -19.88
N THR A 246 -12.32 9.91 -20.23
CA THR A 246 -11.94 9.57 -21.60
C THR A 246 -13.06 9.83 -22.61
N GLN A 247 -14.32 9.83 -22.20
CA GLN A 247 -15.45 10.25 -23.03
C GLN A 247 -15.26 11.69 -23.58
N ILE A 248 -14.77 12.61 -22.77
CA ILE A 248 -14.46 13.99 -23.20
C ILE A 248 -13.27 13.98 -24.15
N ILE A 249 -12.23 13.20 -23.87
CA ILE A 249 -11.06 13.08 -24.74
C ILE A 249 -11.46 12.52 -26.10
N GLN A 250 -12.31 11.50 -26.14
CA GLN A 250 -12.84 10.93 -27.38
C GLN A 250 -13.56 11.98 -28.27
N VAL A 251 -14.38 12.82 -27.65
CA VAL A 251 -15.08 13.89 -28.41
C VAL A 251 -14.08 14.94 -28.94
N MET A 252 -13.08 15.30 -28.12
CA MET A 252 -12.08 16.31 -28.52
C MET A 252 -11.19 15.86 -29.70
N TYR A 253 -10.98 14.56 -29.83
CA TYR A 253 -10.07 13.96 -30.80
C TYR A 253 -10.78 13.01 -31.78
N ALA A 254 -12.11 13.09 -31.90
CA ALA A 254 -12.93 12.14 -32.70
C ALA A 254 -12.40 11.95 -34.13
N ASP A 255 -12.00 13.03 -34.78
CA ASP A 255 -11.50 13.01 -36.17
C ASP A 255 -9.97 13.16 -36.26
N ASN A 256 -9.26 13.06 -35.11
CA ASN A 256 -7.82 13.26 -35.08
C ASN A 256 -7.11 12.27 -34.11
N PRO A 257 -7.09 10.96 -34.40
CA PRO A 257 -6.42 9.97 -33.59
C PRO A 257 -4.90 10.20 -33.45
N GLN A 258 -4.27 10.75 -34.51
CA GLN A 258 -2.85 11.09 -34.43
C GLN A 258 -2.58 12.22 -33.42
N GLY A 259 -3.45 13.20 -33.35
CA GLY A 259 -3.32 14.29 -32.39
C GLY A 259 -3.39 13.83 -30.94
N ILE A 260 -4.16 12.77 -30.63
CA ILE A 260 -4.14 12.20 -29.27
C ILE A 260 -2.83 11.45 -29.01
N ALA A 261 -2.31 10.71 -29.98
CA ALA A 261 -1.03 10.01 -29.85
C ALA A 261 0.13 10.99 -29.61
N ASP A 262 0.18 12.07 -30.40
CA ASP A 262 1.19 13.12 -30.26
C ASP A 262 1.09 13.82 -28.89
N TYR A 263 -0.13 14.06 -28.41
CA TYR A 263 -0.36 14.64 -27.08
C TYR A 263 0.07 13.69 -25.96
N ILE A 264 -0.19 12.40 -26.06
CA ILE A 264 0.22 11.39 -25.08
C ILE A 264 1.74 11.29 -25.00
N ALA A 265 2.42 11.38 -26.14
CA ALA A 265 3.89 11.36 -26.19
C ALA A 265 4.52 12.62 -25.57
N ASN A 266 3.92 13.80 -25.80
CA ASN A 266 4.44 15.09 -25.33
C ASN A 266 3.31 15.96 -24.76
N PRO A 267 2.75 15.61 -23.59
CA PRO A 267 1.60 16.31 -23.05
C PRO A 267 1.94 17.71 -22.58
N VAL A 268 1.07 18.67 -22.92
CA VAL A 268 1.11 20.04 -22.41
C VAL A 268 -0.09 20.25 -21.50
N ARG A 269 0.10 20.81 -20.32
CA ARG A 269 -1.01 21.12 -19.42
C ARG A 269 -1.97 22.10 -20.08
N LYS A 270 -3.18 21.66 -20.42
CA LYS A 270 -4.21 22.47 -21.09
C LYS A 270 -5.19 23.13 -20.13
N ARG A 271 -5.31 22.63 -18.91
CA ARG A 271 -6.27 23.08 -17.89
C ARG A 271 -5.61 23.11 -16.52
N GLU A 272 -5.87 24.16 -15.78
CA GLU A 272 -5.30 24.32 -14.44
C GLU A 272 -5.93 23.42 -13.36
N ASP A 273 -7.19 23.00 -13.60
CA ASP A 273 -7.94 22.15 -12.70
C ASP A 273 -7.58 20.65 -12.76
N PHE A 274 -6.64 20.28 -13.65
CA PHE A 274 -6.04 18.95 -13.71
C PHE A 274 -4.52 19.01 -13.51
N PRO A 275 -3.90 18.01 -12.89
CA PRO A 275 -2.45 17.91 -12.84
C PRO A 275 -1.85 17.74 -14.24
N ALA A 276 -0.56 18.00 -14.37
CA ALA A 276 0.15 17.72 -15.61
C ALA A 276 0.19 16.19 -15.84
N MET A 277 -0.19 15.77 -17.05
CA MET A 277 -0.08 14.37 -17.47
C MET A 277 1.41 14.02 -17.69
N PRO A 278 1.94 12.91 -17.16
CA PRO A 278 3.29 12.49 -17.51
C PRO A 278 3.37 12.02 -18.97
N PRO A 279 4.50 12.29 -19.67
CA PRO A 279 4.68 11.85 -21.05
C PRO A 279 4.78 10.33 -21.15
N GLN A 280 4.18 9.77 -22.21
CA GLN A 280 4.13 8.34 -22.49
C GLN A 280 4.75 8.02 -23.86
N ALA A 281 5.90 8.63 -24.17
CA ALA A 281 6.58 8.46 -25.46
C ALA A 281 7.00 6.99 -25.76
N HIS A 282 7.07 6.15 -24.73
CA HIS A 282 7.38 4.73 -24.87
C HIS A 282 6.25 3.87 -25.44
N LEU A 283 5.05 4.45 -25.64
CA LEU A 283 3.90 3.76 -26.22
C LEU A 283 3.81 3.94 -27.75
N SER A 284 4.74 4.67 -28.35
CA SER A 284 4.81 4.92 -29.81
C SER A 284 5.42 3.76 -30.59
#